data_0757fc83b4e726f25a459849721a552a
#
_entry.id   0757fc83b4e726f25a459849721a552a
#
_cell.length_a   1.000
_cell.length_b   1.000
_cell.length_c   1.000
_cell.angle_alpha   90.00
_cell.angle_beta   90.00
_cell.angle_gamma   90.00
#
_symmetry.space_group_name_H-M   'P 1'
#
loop_
_entity.id
_entity.type
_entity.pdbx_description
1 polymer ?
#
loop_
_entity_poly.entity_id
_entity_poly.type
_entity_poly.pdbx_seq_one_letter_code
_entity_poly.pdbx_strand_id
1 'polypeptide(L)'
;HCISSAASDVYKSQVGDPGTVAAAREAMKITFFHWGLHAWAIYAIVALILAYFSFRNGLPLTLRSALYPLIGERIYGPIGHAVDIFAILGTVFGVATSLGYGVLQINSGFHHVFGLPVNTTVQVILITATCALATLSVASGLDKGIRILSELNLGLAVVLMLLSLIHI
;
A
#
# COMPACT_ATOMS: atom_id res chain seq x y z
N HIS A 1 -2.01 -8.83 -13.19
CA HIS A 1 -1.28 -9.90 -12.47
C HIS A 1 -1.47 -9.85 -10.95
N CYS A 2 -1.52 -8.68 -10.32
CA CYS A 2 -1.73 -8.56 -8.86
C CYS A 2 -3.15 -8.99 -8.45
N ILE A 3 -4.15 -8.58 -9.23
CA ILE A 3 -5.55 -9.03 -9.05
C ILE A 3 -5.66 -10.53 -9.35
N SER A 4 -4.90 -11.04 -10.33
CA SER A 4 -4.92 -12.45 -10.67
C SER A 4 -4.23 -13.33 -9.63
N SER A 5 -3.21 -12.85 -8.90
CA SER A 5 -2.57 -13.67 -7.87
C SER A 5 -3.42 -13.78 -6.60
N ALA A 6 -4.01 -12.67 -6.12
CA ALA A 6 -4.94 -12.70 -5.00
C ALA A 6 -6.21 -13.50 -5.35
N ALA A 7 -6.76 -13.31 -6.55
CA ALA A 7 -7.89 -14.11 -7.04
C ALA A 7 -7.49 -15.58 -7.24
N SER A 8 -6.27 -15.86 -7.69
CA SER A 8 -5.74 -17.22 -7.87
C SER A 8 -5.53 -17.94 -6.54
N ASP A 9 -5.07 -17.24 -5.50
CA ASP A 9 -4.89 -17.85 -4.19
C ASP A 9 -6.24 -18.14 -3.49
N VAL A 10 -7.19 -17.22 -3.63
CA VAL A 10 -8.57 -17.45 -3.18
C VAL A 10 -9.24 -18.55 -4.00
N TYR A 11 -9.00 -18.59 -5.31
CA TYR A 11 -9.50 -19.60 -6.21
C TYR A 11 -8.96 -21.00 -5.89
N LYS A 12 -7.73 -21.11 -5.40
CA LYS A 12 -7.11 -22.38 -5.00
C LYS A 12 -7.42 -22.81 -3.59
N SER A 13 -7.71 -21.88 -2.68
CA SER A 13 -7.77 -22.15 -1.23
C SER A 13 -9.17 -22.15 -0.63
N GLN A 14 -10.21 -21.71 -1.33
CA GLN A 14 -11.51 -21.46 -0.71
C GLN A 14 -12.70 -22.03 -1.50
N VAL A 15 -13.58 -22.71 -0.75
CA VAL A 15 -14.99 -22.99 -0.98
C VAL A 15 -15.42 -23.29 -2.43
N GLY A 16 -15.29 -24.53 -2.84
CA GLY A 16 -15.79 -25.07 -4.10
C GLY A 16 -14.69 -25.72 -4.94
N ASP A 17 -15.08 -26.59 -5.86
CA ASP A 17 -14.13 -27.20 -6.81
C ASP A 17 -13.41 -26.11 -7.62
N PRO A 18 -12.08 -26.10 -7.61
CA PRO A 18 -11.30 -25.16 -8.42
C PRO A 18 -11.64 -25.36 -9.90
N GLY A 19 -11.82 -24.26 -10.64
CA GLY A 19 -12.21 -24.29 -12.04
C GLY A 19 -13.69 -24.04 -12.33
N THR A 20 -14.50 -23.83 -11.28
CA THR A 20 -15.93 -23.55 -11.44
C THR A 20 -16.24 -22.05 -11.55
N VAL A 21 -17.35 -21.71 -12.21
CA VAL A 21 -17.87 -20.34 -12.27
C VAL A 21 -18.21 -19.82 -10.87
N ALA A 22 -18.63 -20.67 -9.96
CA ALA A 22 -18.91 -20.32 -8.58
C ALA A 22 -17.64 -19.86 -7.83
N ALA A 23 -16.54 -20.61 -7.96
CA ALA A 23 -15.25 -20.23 -7.41
C ALA A 23 -14.71 -18.91 -7.99
N ALA A 24 -14.88 -18.68 -9.29
CA ALA A 24 -14.49 -17.44 -9.94
C ALA A 24 -15.31 -16.23 -9.43
N ARG A 25 -16.61 -16.39 -9.22
CA ARG A 25 -17.45 -15.33 -8.62
C ARG A 25 -17.05 -15.02 -7.18
N GLU A 26 -16.74 -16.03 -6.40
CA GLU A 26 -16.33 -15.84 -5.00
C GLU A 26 -14.96 -15.16 -4.92
N ALA A 27 -14.00 -15.58 -5.73
CA ALA A 27 -12.71 -14.91 -5.87
C ALA A 27 -12.85 -13.43 -6.25
N MET A 28 -13.76 -13.12 -7.17
CA MET A 28 -14.03 -11.74 -7.59
C MET A 28 -14.65 -10.92 -6.44
N LYS A 29 -15.61 -11.48 -5.69
CA LYS A 29 -16.20 -10.81 -4.53
C LYS A 29 -15.13 -10.47 -3.48
N ILE A 30 -14.25 -11.40 -3.13
CA ILE A 30 -13.18 -11.19 -2.15
C ILE A 30 -12.17 -10.16 -2.68
N THR A 31 -11.87 -10.18 -3.98
CA THR A 31 -11.00 -9.17 -4.59
C THR A 31 -11.62 -7.77 -4.48
N PHE A 32 -12.89 -7.60 -4.79
CA PHE A 32 -13.58 -6.32 -4.60
C PHE A 32 -13.73 -5.93 -3.14
N PHE A 33 -13.91 -6.89 -2.25
CA PHE A 33 -13.94 -6.64 -0.81
C PHE A 33 -12.60 -6.11 -0.30
N HIS A 34 -11.48 -6.67 -0.76
CA HIS A 34 -10.13 -6.30 -0.31
C HIS A 34 -9.61 -5.02 -0.98
N TRP A 35 -9.91 -4.83 -2.27
CA TRP A 35 -9.39 -3.73 -3.10
C TRP A 35 -10.43 -2.71 -3.54
N GLY A 36 -11.68 -2.88 -3.13
CA GLY A 36 -12.79 -2.02 -3.53
C GLY A 36 -12.85 -0.71 -2.77
N LEU A 37 -13.84 0.12 -3.13
CA LEU A 37 -14.02 1.47 -2.60
C LEU A 37 -14.15 1.53 -1.07
N HIS A 38 -14.76 0.53 -0.45
CA HIS A 38 -14.93 0.51 1.01
C HIS A 38 -13.60 0.30 1.75
N ALA A 39 -12.66 -0.48 1.20
CA ALA A 39 -11.31 -0.59 1.75
C ALA A 39 -10.56 0.74 1.62
N TRP A 40 -10.67 1.40 0.47
CA TRP A 40 -10.08 2.72 0.24
C TRP A 40 -10.74 3.82 1.06
N ALA A 41 -12.03 3.69 1.40
CA ALA A 41 -12.72 4.64 2.27
C ALA A 41 -12.06 4.74 3.66
N ILE A 42 -11.51 3.65 4.19
CA ILE A 42 -10.79 3.66 5.47
C ILE A 42 -9.57 4.59 5.38
N TYR A 43 -8.77 4.47 4.31
CA TYR A 43 -7.61 5.35 4.09
C TYR A 43 -8.04 6.81 3.90
N ALA A 44 -9.10 7.05 3.12
CA ALA A 44 -9.63 8.39 2.88
C ALA A 44 -10.12 9.05 4.18
N ILE A 45 -10.83 8.32 5.05
CA ILE A 45 -11.31 8.82 6.33
C ILE A 45 -10.14 9.20 7.24
N VAL A 46 -9.12 8.34 7.36
CA VAL A 46 -7.92 8.63 8.16
C VAL A 46 -7.21 9.88 7.62
N ALA A 47 -7.02 9.97 6.31
CA ALA A 47 -6.39 11.14 5.69
C ALA A 47 -7.18 12.43 5.91
N LEU A 48 -8.52 12.39 5.79
CA LEU A 48 -9.40 13.53 6.05
C LEU A 48 -9.36 13.97 7.51
N ILE A 49 -9.37 13.03 8.44
CA ILE A 49 -9.25 13.32 9.89
C ILE A 49 -7.92 14.02 10.17
N LEU A 50 -6.82 13.47 9.68
CA LEU A 50 -5.49 14.06 9.87
C LEU A 50 -5.42 15.46 9.25
N ALA A 51 -5.90 15.63 8.03
CA ALA A 51 -5.93 16.92 7.34
C ALA A 51 -6.80 17.93 8.09
N TYR A 52 -7.99 17.55 8.54
CA TYR A 52 -8.90 18.43 9.27
C TYR A 52 -8.27 18.93 10.58
N PHE A 53 -7.77 18.02 11.41
CA PHE A 53 -7.19 18.41 12.70
C PHE A 53 -5.88 19.17 12.57
N SER A 54 -5.05 18.84 11.59
CA SER A 54 -3.80 19.55 11.35
C SER A 54 -4.01 20.92 10.72
N PHE A 55 -4.71 20.99 9.57
CA PHE A 55 -4.80 22.23 8.81
C PHE A 55 -5.88 23.19 9.30
N ARG A 56 -6.96 22.70 9.93
CA ARG A 56 -8.04 23.54 10.43
C ARG A 56 -7.89 23.89 11.91
N ASN A 57 -7.34 22.99 12.72
CA ASN A 57 -7.24 23.18 14.17
C ASN A 57 -5.78 23.39 14.62
N GLY A 58 -4.79 23.36 13.71
CA GLY A 58 -3.39 23.59 14.06
C GLY A 58 -2.76 22.51 14.94
N LEU A 59 -3.39 21.31 15.00
CA LEU A 59 -2.88 20.20 15.79
C LEU A 59 -1.76 19.44 15.04
N PRO A 60 -0.93 18.67 15.73
CA PRO A 60 0.10 17.85 15.10
C PRO A 60 -0.46 16.92 14.02
N LEU A 61 0.28 16.71 12.93
CA LEU A 61 -0.10 15.79 11.87
C LEU A 61 0.19 14.33 12.29
N THR A 62 -0.49 13.88 13.33
CA THR A 62 -0.33 12.54 13.91
C THR A 62 -1.68 11.98 14.33
N LEU A 63 -1.78 10.65 14.48
CA LEU A 63 -3.05 9.99 14.80
C LEU A 63 -3.62 10.38 16.16
N ARG A 64 -2.79 10.81 17.14
CA ARG A 64 -3.28 11.31 18.41
C ARG A 64 -4.22 12.52 18.27
N SER A 65 -4.03 13.33 17.23
CA SER A 65 -4.86 14.51 16.98
C SER A 65 -6.32 14.16 16.68
N ALA A 66 -6.59 12.98 16.15
CA ALA A 66 -7.94 12.46 15.97
C ALA A 66 -8.70 12.26 17.29
N LEU A 67 -7.99 12.06 18.39
CA LEU A 67 -8.58 11.89 19.71
C LEU A 67 -8.84 13.21 20.45
N TYR A 68 -8.41 14.35 19.89
CA TYR A 68 -8.57 15.65 20.53
C TYR A 68 -10.00 15.96 20.98
N PRO A 69 -11.05 15.68 20.20
CA PRO A 69 -12.44 15.91 20.61
C PRO A 69 -12.88 15.09 21.84
N LEU A 70 -12.22 13.97 22.10
CA LEU A 70 -12.56 13.03 23.17
C LEU A 70 -11.78 13.30 24.46
N ILE A 71 -10.49 13.60 24.34
CA ILE A 71 -9.57 13.69 25.49
C ILE A 71 -8.87 15.05 25.63
N GLY A 72 -9.12 16.00 24.72
CA GLY A 72 -8.57 17.35 24.75
C GLY A 72 -7.03 17.35 24.82
N GLU A 73 -6.46 18.20 25.66
CA GLU A 73 -5.01 18.36 25.83
C GLU A 73 -4.27 17.09 26.29
N ARG A 74 -4.99 16.06 26.74
CA ARG A 74 -4.39 14.76 27.10
C ARG A 74 -3.76 14.04 25.91
N ILE A 75 -3.99 14.49 24.67
CA ILE A 75 -3.27 13.99 23.48
C ILE A 75 -1.76 14.22 23.59
N TYR A 76 -1.30 15.19 24.36
CA TYR A 76 0.13 15.44 24.60
C TYR A 76 0.72 14.58 25.73
N GLY A 77 -0.12 13.76 26.37
CA GLY A 77 0.27 12.86 27.45
C GLY A 77 0.54 11.42 26.99
N PRO A 78 0.68 10.50 27.94
CA PRO A 78 1.02 9.10 27.66
C PRO A 78 0.06 8.39 26.69
N ILE A 79 -1.23 8.74 26.75
CA ILE A 79 -2.26 8.15 25.86
C ILE A 79 -1.98 8.54 24.41
N GLY A 80 -1.71 9.82 24.14
CA GLY A 80 -1.39 10.28 22.79
C GLY A 80 -0.08 9.67 22.27
N HIS A 81 0.94 9.57 23.13
CA HIS A 81 2.20 8.92 22.76
C HIS A 81 2.00 7.43 22.44
N ALA A 82 1.19 6.72 23.21
CA ALA A 82 0.87 5.32 22.92
C ALA A 82 0.18 5.18 21.56
N VAL A 83 -0.80 6.03 21.25
CA VAL A 83 -1.49 6.03 19.94
C VAL A 83 -0.51 6.24 18.79
N ASP A 84 0.40 7.21 18.90
CA ASP A 84 1.39 7.47 17.84
C ASP A 84 2.38 6.31 17.70
N ILE A 85 2.81 5.68 18.79
CA ILE A 85 3.68 4.50 18.75
C ILE A 85 2.98 3.35 18.01
N PHE A 86 1.72 3.05 18.34
CA PHE A 86 0.95 2.02 17.62
C PHE A 86 0.74 2.36 16.15
N ALA A 87 0.51 3.62 15.83
CA ALA A 87 0.40 4.09 14.46
C ALA A 87 1.70 3.88 13.66
N ILE A 88 2.83 4.23 14.26
CA ILE A 88 4.16 4.05 13.65
C ILE A 88 4.43 2.56 13.45
N LEU A 89 4.20 1.73 14.46
CA LEU A 89 4.40 0.27 14.33
C LEU A 89 3.51 -0.31 13.23
N GLY A 90 2.22 0.05 13.19
CA GLY A 90 1.31 -0.39 12.13
C GLY A 90 1.79 0.04 10.74
N THR A 91 2.28 1.26 10.60
CA THR A 91 2.83 1.77 9.35
C THR A 91 4.09 1.00 8.93
N VAL A 92 5.03 0.79 9.86
CA VAL A 92 6.28 0.06 9.58
C VAL A 92 5.98 -1.38 9.11
N PHE A 93 5.13 -2.12 9.82
CA PHE A 93 4.76 -3.48 9.42
C PHE A 93 3.98 -3.51 8.10
N GLY A 94 3.07 -2.55 7.88
CA GLY A 94 2.33 -2.43 6.64
C GLY A 94 3.22 -2.15 5.43
N VAL A 95 4.17 -1.22 5.57
CA VAL A 95 5.16 -0.92 4.52
C VAL A 95 6.08 -2.09 4.27
N ALA A 96 6.58 -2.76 5.32
CA ALA A 96 7.46 -3.92 5.19
C ALA A 96 6.77 -5.07 4.43
N THR A 97 5.50 -5.35 4.75
CA THR A 97 4.71 -6.37 4.05
C THR A 97 4.49 -6.01 2.58
N SER A 98 4.06 -4.78 2.31
CA SER A 98 3.81 -4.31 0.93
C SER A 98 5.09 -4.30 0.09
N LEU A 99 6.22 -3.88 0.69
CA LEU A 99 7.51 -3.89 0.03
C LEU A 99 7.97 -5.32 -0.29
N GLY A 100 7.78 -6.26 0.66
CA GLY A 100 8.10 -7.66 0.46
C GLY A 100 7.35 -8.28 -0.72
N TYR A 101 6.03 -8.10 -0.77
CA TYR A 101 5.22 -8.56 -1.89
C TYR A 101 5.60 -7.87 -3.22
N GLY A 102 5.84 -6.57 -3.19
CA GLY A 102 6.28 -5.81 -4.37
C GLY A 102 7.58 -6.34 -4.95
N VAL A 103 8.55 -6.64 -4.09
CA VAL A 103 9.86 -7.20 -4.51
C VAL A 103 9.72 -8.61 -5.08
N LEU A 104 8.86 -9.45 -4.50
CA LEU A 104 8.58 -10.78 -5.08
C LEU A 104 8.02 -10.67 -6.51
N GLN A 105 7.11 -9.72 -6.73
CA GLN A 105 6.54 -9.47 -8.06
C GLN A 105 7.58 -8.93 -9.05
N ILE A 106 8.39 -7.96 -8.63
CA ILE A 106 9.48 -7.41 -9.46
C ILE A 106 10.48 -8.50 -9.82
N ASN A 107 10.89 -9.34 -8.86
CA ASN A 107 11.82 -10.43 -9.12
C ASN A 107 11.22 -11.46 -10.10
N SER A 108 9.94 -11.81 -9.94
CA SER A 108 9.23 -12.69 -10.88
C SER A 108 9.15 -12.08 -12.29
N GLY A 109 8.87 -10.77 -12.39
CA GLY A 109 8.89 -10.05 -13.65
C GLY A 109 10.28 -10.05 -14.32
N PHE A 110 11.33 -9.79 -13.56
CA PHE A 110 12.71 -9.83 -14.05
C PHE A 110 13.15 -11.24 -14.47
N HIS A 111 12.68 -12.25 -13.77
CA HIS A 111 12.88 -13.63 -14.21
C HIS A 111 12.28 -13.88 -15.58
N HIS A 112 11.03 -13.43 -15.79
CA HIS A 112 10.33 -13.64 -17.06
C HIS A 112 10.97 -12.90 -18.24
N VAL A 113 11.44 -11.66 -18.02
CA VAL A 113 11.94 -10.79 -19.09
C VAL A 113 13.44 -10.99 -19.32
N PHE A 114 14.24 -11.12 -18.26
CA PHE A 114 15.69 -11.14 -18.30
C PHE A 114 16.32 -12.48 -17.89
N GLY A 115 15.52 -13.46 -17.47
CA GLY A 115 16.02 -14.75 -17.00
C GLY A 115 16.73 -14.68 -15.64
N LEU A 116 16.56 -13.59 -14.87
CA LEU A 116 17.20 -13.46 -13.55
C LEU A 116 16.64 -14.52 -12.57
N PRO A 117 17.48 -15.13 -11.73
CA PRO A 117 17.01 -16.16 -10.81
C PRO A 117 16.08 -15.59 -9.75
N VAL A 118 15.02 -16.34 -9.43
CA VAL A 118 14.12 -16.03 -8.30
C VAL A 118 14.74 -16.62 -7.04
N ASN A 119 15.54 -15.83 -6.36
CA ASN A 119 16.23 -16.23 -5.13
C ASN A 119 16.31 -15.09 -4.11
N THR A 120 16.63 -15.44 -2.87
CA THR A 120 16.75 -14.50 -1.76
C THR A 120 17.77 -13.40 -2.01
N THR A 121 18.89 -13.70 -2.68
CA THR A 121 19.93 -12.71 -2.96
C THR A 121 19.42 -11.58 -3.84
N VAL A 122 18.73 -11.91 -4.94
CA VAL A 122 18.13 -10.91 -5.84
C VAL A 122 17.07 -10.12 -5.10
N GLN A 123 16.23 -10.77 -4.28
CA GLN A 123 15.23 -10.10 -3.47
C GLN A 123 15.82 -9.10 -2.47
N VAL A 124 16.91 -9.47 -1.78
CA VAL A 124 17.61 -8.56 -0.85
C VAL A 124 18.19 -7.35 -1.59
N ILE A 125 18.78 -7.55 -2.77
CA ILE A 125 19.28 -6.45 -3.60
C ILE A 125 18.13 -5.52 -4.01
N LEU A 126 17.00 -6.07 -4.46
CA LEU A 126 15.83 -5.30 -4.86
C LEU A 126 15.21 -4.52 -3.69
N ILE A 127 15.10 -5.15 -2.50
CA ILE A 127 14.62 -4.47 -1.29
C ILE A 127 15.56 -3.30 -0.94
N THR A 128 16.87 -3.56 -0.93
CA THR A 128 17.86 -2.53 -0.60
C THR A 128 17.80 -1.36 -1.59
N ALA A 129 17.71 -1.65 -2.88
CA ALA A 129 17.61 -0.62 -3.92
C ALA A 129 16.31 0.20 -3.78
N THR A 130 15.17 -0.46 -3.54
CA THR A 130 13.88 0.20 -3.37
C THR A 130 13.85 1.05 -2.09
N CYS A 131 14.40 0.54 -0.99
CA CYS A 131 14.52 1.30 0.26
C CYS A 131 15.45 2.52 0.09
N ALA A 132 16.58 2.35 -0.59
CA ALA A 132 17.50 3.46 -0.87
C ALA A 132 16.80 4.55 -1.71
N LEU A 133 16.10 4.16 -2.78
CA LEU A 133 15.34 5.09 -3.62
C LEU A 133 14.25 5.82 -2.82
N ALA A 134 13.49 5.10 -2.00
CA ALA A 134 12.47 5.68 -1.14
C ALA A 134 13.08 6.65 -0.12
N THR A 135 14.19 6.28 0.51
CA THR A 135 14.89 7.13 1.47
C THR A 135 15.42 8.41 0.82
N LEU A 136 16.05 8.30 -0.36
CA LEU A 136 16.51 9.46 -1.12
C LEU A 136 15.34 10.37 -1.53
N SER A 137 14.21 9.77 -1.92
CA SER A 137 13.01 10.53 -2.27
C SER A 137 12.47 11.32 -1.08
N VAL A 138 12.39 10.70 0.10
CA VAL A 138 11.93 11.37 1.34
C VAL A 138 12.96 12.43 1.78
N ALA A 139 14.25 12.12 1.74
CA ALA A 139 15.30 13.06 2.14
C ALA A 139 15.38 14.30 1.23
N SER A 140 15.00 14.18 -0.04
CA SER A 140 14.94 15.32 -0.98
C SER A 140 13.71 16.23 -0.79
N GLY A 141 12.78 15.85 0.08
CA GLY A 141 11.62 16.64 0.50
C GLY A 141 10.34 16.34 -0.27
N LEU A 142 9.23 16.83 0.29
CA LEU A 142 7.87 16.60 -0.22
C LEU A 142 7.67 17.20 -1.62
N ASP A 143 8.16 18.42 -1.83
CA ASP A 143 7.92 19.18 -3.07
C ASP A 143 8.78 18.72 -4.27
N LYS A 144 9.85 17.98 -4.01
CA LYS A 144 10.76 17.51 -5.07
C LYS A 144 10.69 15.99 -5.22
N GLY A 145 11.27 15.24 -4.28
CA GLY A 145 11.43 13.81 -4.44
C GLY A 145 10.10 13.05 -4.44
N ILE A 146 9.28 13.28 -3.44
CA ILE A 146 8.00 12.57 -3.30
C ILE A 146 7.04 12.97 -4.41
N ARG A 147 6.95 14.26 -4.75
CA ARG A 147 6.09 14.73 -5.82
C ARG A 147 6.48 14.17 -7.18
N ILE A 148 7.75 14.26 -7.56
CA ILE A 148 8.22 13.75 -8.86
C ILE A 148 7.98 12.23 -8.97
N LEU A 149 8.29 11.47 -7.92
CA LEU A 149 8.09 10.03 -7.92
C LEU A 149 6.60 9.66 -8.00
N SER A 150 5.74 10.43 -7.33
CA SER A 150 4.28 10.25 -7.36
C SER A 150 3.70 10.56 -8.73
N GLU A 151 4.09 11.67 -9.36
CA GLU A 151 3.66 12.05 -10.71
C GLU A 151 4.12 11.02 -11.75
N LEU A 152 5.36 10.54 -11.65
CA LEU A 152 5.88 9.47 -12.50
C LEU A 152 5.06 8.17 -12.33
N ASN A 153 4.80 7.77 -11.09
CA ASN A 153 4.02 6.57 -10.81
C ASN A 153 2.60 6.66 -11.37
N LEU A 154 1.95 7.82 -11.19
CA LEU A 154 0.61 8.06 -11.77
C LEU A 154 0.65 7.99 -13.29
N GLY A 155 1.64 8.62 -13.93
CA GLY A 155 1.81 8.57 -15.38
C GLY A 155 1.99 7.14 -15.90
N LEU A 156 2.86 6.36 -15.26
CA LEU A 156 3.05 4.94 -15.59
C LEU A 156 1.79 4.12 -15.39
N ALA A 157 1.03 4.36 -14.31
CA ALA A 157 -0.23 3.67 -14.06
C ALA A 157 -1.27 3.94 -15.16
N VAL A 158 -1.40 5.19 -15.60
CA VAL A 158 -2.29 5.56 -16.72
C VAL A 158 -1.86 4.89 -18.02
N VAL A 159 -0.57 4.91 -18.35
CA VAL A 159 -0.03 4.24 -19.55
C VAL A 159 -0.31 2.75 -19.52
N LEU A 160 -0.04 2.08 -18.40
CA LEU A 160 -0.31 0.66 -18.24
C LEU A 160 -1.80 0.34 -18.34
N MET A 161 -2.65 1.19 -17.78
CA MET A 161 -4.12 1.04 -17.90
C MET A 161 -4.56 1.13 -19.36
N LEU A 162 -4.08 2.11 -20.12
CA LEU A 162 -4.40 2.27 -21.54
C LEU A 162 -3.89 1.10 -22.38
N LEU A 163 -2.66 0.64 -22.14
CA LEU A 163 -2.10 -0.53 -22.82
C LEU A 163 -2.91 -1.80 -22.51
N SER A 164 -3.34 -1.97 -21.27
CA SER A 164 -4.19 -3.08 -20.87
C SER A 164 -5.55 -3.05 -21.56
N LEU A 165 -6.17 -1.86 -21.66
CA LEU A 165 -7.44 -1.69 -22.40
C LEU A 165 -7.30 -1.97 -23.89
N ILE A 166 -6.20 -1.56 -24.52
CA ILE A 166 -5.93 -1.83 -25.94
C ILE A 166 -5.71 -3.33 -26.17
N HIS A 167 -5.04 -4.00 -25.21
CA HIS A 167 -4.76 -5.44 -25.34
C HIS A 167 -6.00 -6.32 -25.16
N ILE A 168 -6.98 -5.88 -24.35
CA ILE A 168 -8.25 -6.58 -24.13
C ILE A 168 -9.19 -6.40 -25.31
#